data_4efb3942b6f3f8d24febb709d0df78b0
#
_entry.id   4efb3942b6f3f8d24febb709d0df78b0
#
_cell.length_a   1.000
_cell.length_b   1.000
_cell.length_c   1.000
_cell.angle_alpha   90.00
_cell.angle_beta   90.00
_cell.angle_gamma   90.00
#
_symmetry.space_group_name_H-M   'P 1'
#
loop_
_entity.id
_entity.type
_entity.pdbx_description
1 polymer ?
#
loop_
_entity_poly.entity_id
_entity_poly.type
_entity_poly.pdbx_seq_one_letter_code
_entity_poly.pdbx_strand_id
1 'polypeptide(L)'
;VFIIDDHRMFTQAVAAALAEEPDMEVVDTVENLAEARRRLEEVEVDVILLDQRLPDGQGTHAAAELRAIRPGAKVVLVTAAMEPSVLNEALAAGCAGFVTKGDSIDALAAAVRAAASGATPVSPAMLNRLTSPDVNGSALTEPLTPRETAVLLFLADGMSNEEIAKRLFISIHTLRNHIQSIISKLGAHSKLEAVSIAIREGLITAPGNEY
;
A
#
# COMPACT_ATOMS: atom_id res chain seq x y z
N VAL A 1 4.53 -11.59 8.39
CA VAL A 1 3.38 -11.44 7.45
C VAL A 1 2.20 -12.22 8.00
N PHE A 2 1.00 -11.64 7.96
CA PHE A 2 -0.27 -12.28 8.32
C PHE A 2 -1.14 -12.34 7.05
N ILE A 3 -1.71 -13.51 6.73
CA ILE A 3 -2.47 -13.73 5.49
C ILE A 3 -3.95 -13.95 5.81
N ILE A 4 -4.83 -13.20 5.14
CA ILE A 4 -6.28 -13.31 5.26
C ILE A 4 -6.85 -13.59 3.87
N ASP A 5 -7.18 -14.85 3.59
CA ASP A 5 -7.67 -15.30 2.28
C ASP A 5 -8.35 -16.67 2.41
N ASP A 6 -9.56 -16.83 1.90
CA ASP A 6 -10.34 -18.07 1.95
C ASP A 6 -9.93 -19.11 0.90
N HIS A 7 -9.05 -18.74 -0.04
CA HIS A 7 -8.54 -19.63 -1.07
C HIS A 7 -7.31 -20.43 -0.56
N ARG A 8 -7.54 -21.57 0.08
CA ARG A 8 -6.49 -22.39 0.72
C ARG A 8 -5.29 -22.70 -0.17
N MET A 9 -5.51 -23.02 -1.45
CA MET A 9 -4.40 -23.32 -2.36
C MET A 9 -3.51 -22.09 -2.57
N PHE A 10 -4.10 -20.93 -2.73
CA PHE A 10 -3.35 -19.67 -2.86
C PHE A 10 -2.58 -19.36 -1.58
N THR A 11 -3.25 -19.42 -0.43
CA THR A 11 -2.66 -19.17 0.89
C THR A 11 -1.47 -20.09 1.17
N GLN A 12 -1.60 -21.40 0.89
CA GLN A 12 -0.52 -22.36 1.07
C GLN A 12 0.67 -22.09 0.14
N ALA A 13 0.40 -21.77 -1.12
CA ALA A 13 1.45 -21.45 -2.09
C ALA A 13 2.22 -20.18 -1.70
N VAL A 14 1.49 -19.12 -1.31
CA VAL A 14 2.08 -17.87 -0.85
C VAL A 14 2.87 -18.05 0.44
N ALA A 15 2.31 -18.77 1.42
CA ALA A 15 2.99 -19.00 2.69
C ALA A 15 4.29 -19.81 2.49
N ALA A 16 4.25 -20.84 1.65
CA ALA A 16 5.44 -21.65 1.34
C ALA A 16 6.52 -20.81 0.63
N ALA A 17 6.12 -19.98 -0.33
CA ALA A 17 7.05 -19.14 -1.08
C ALA A 17 7.66 -18.02 -0.22
N LEU A 18 6.87 -17.37 0.63
CA LEU A 18 7.37 -16.34 1.55
C LEU A 18 8.27 -16.93 2.64
N ALA A 19 8.07 -18.20 3.02
CA ALA A 19 8.94 -18.89 3.97
C ALA A 19 10.36 -19.19 3.42
N GLU A 20 10.54 -19.18 2.09
CA GLU A 20 11.86 -19.29 1.46
C GLU A 20 12.66 -17.98 1.48
N GLU A 21 11.98 -16.86 1.75
CA GLU A 21 12.61 -15.55 1.82
C GLU A 21 13.23 -15.33 3.21
N PRO A 22 14.55 -15.05 3.30
CA PRO A 22 15.27 -14.99 4.58
C PRO A 22 14.85 -13.83 5.50
N ASP A 23 14.14 -12.83 4.96
CA ASP A 23 13.68 -11.63 5.64
C ASP A 23 12.18 -11.64 5.92
N MET A 24 11.49 -12.77 5.69
CA MET A 24 10.05 -12.89 5.86
C MET A 24 9.66 -14.08 6.72
N GLU A 25 8.64 -13.89 7.53
CA GLU A 25 8.00 -14.94 8.32
C GLU A 25 6.48 -14.82 8.17
N VAL A 26 5.82 -15.91 7.82
CA VAL A 26 4.35 -15.98 7.85
C VAL A 26 3.93 -16.42 9.25
N VAL A 27 3.43 -15.47 10.04
CA VAL A 27 3.08 -15.71 11.45
C VAL A 27 1.75 -16.43 11.62
N ASP A 28 0.82 -16.20 10.69
CA ASP A 28 -0.48 -16.89 10.70
C ASP A 28 -1.20 -16.76 9.36
N THR A 29 -2.20 -17.63 9.15
CA THR A 29 -3.09 -17.63 7.98
C THR A 29 -4.52 -17.90 8.43
N VAL A 30 -5.48 -17.06 8.02
CA VAL A 30 -6.89 -17.19 8.37
C VAL A 30 -7.79 -17.04 7.15
N GLU A 31 -9.01 -17.58 7.19
CA GLU A 31 -9.91 -17.67 6.04
C GLU A 31 -11.04 -16.62 6.05
N ASN A 32 -11.16 -15.81 7.13
CA ASN A 32 -12.23 -14.83 7.28
C ASN A 32 -11.84 -13.68 8.21
N LEU A 33 -12.60 -12.57 8.14
CA LEU A 33 -12.35 -11.36 8.91
C LEU A 33 -12.61 -11.56 10.42
N ALA A 34 -13.59 -12.37 10.78
CA ALA A 34 -13.91 -12.62 12.20
C ALA A 34 -12.74 -13.28 12.93
N GLU A 35 -12.11 -14.26 12.30
CA GLU A 35 -10.91 -14.90 12.83
C GLU A 35 -9.70 -13.97 12.78
N ALA A 36 -9.55 -13.19 11.70
CA ALA A 36 -8.47 -12.23 11.55
C ALA A 36 -8.46 -11.22 12.71
N ARG A 37 -9.61 -10.66 13.08
CA ARG A 37 -9.72 -9.72 14.21
C ARG A 37 -9.19 -10.32 15.50
N ARG A 38 -9.65 -11.52 15.84
CA ARG A 38 -9.25 -12.22 17.06
C ARG A 38 -7.76 -12.53 17.08
N ARG A 39 -7.23 -13.07 15.96
CA ARG A 39 -5.84 -13.50 15.89
C ARG A 39 -4.88 -12.32 15.87
N LEU A 40 -5.23 -11.22 15.19
CA LEU A 40 -4.42 -10.01 15.18
C LEU A 40 -4.25 -9.36 16.56
N GLU A 41 -5.12 -9.59 17.51
CA GLU A 41 -4.92 -9.13 18.90
C GLU A 41 -3.80 -9.91 19.60
N GLU A 42 -3.52 -11.14 19.18
CA GLU A 42 -2.58 -12.07 19.82
C GLU A 42 -1.17 -12.04 19.20
N VAL A 43 -1.03 -11.60 17.92
CA VAL A 43 0.23 -11.70 17.17
C VAL A 43 0.75 -10.34 16.72
N GLU A 44 2.06 -10.15 16.72
CA GLU A 44 2.71 -8.97 16.12
C GLU A 44 2.96 -9.21 14.65
N VAL A 45 2.61 -8.21 13.81
CA VAL A 45 2.78 -8.30 12.36
C VAL A 45 3.19 -6.96 11.75
N ASP A 46 4.04 -7.00 10.74
CA ASP A 46 4.45 -5.82 9.98
C ASP A 46 3.56 -5.61 8.75
N VAL A 47 3.14 -6.72 8.11
CA VAL A 47 2.34 -6.70 6.88
C VAL A 47 1.18 -7.68 6.97
N ILE A 48 0.00 -7.21 6.60
CA ILE A 48 -1.22 -7.99 6.43
C ILE A 48 -1.49 -8.11 4.92
N LEU A 49 -1.46 -9.33 4.38
CA LEU A 49 -2.00 -9.65 3.06
C LEU A 49 -3.48 -9.91 3.21
N LEU A 50 -4.31 -9.10 2.56
CA LEU A 50 -5.76 -9.11 2.74
C LEU A 50 -6.46 -9.35 1.42
N ASP A 51 -7.18 -10.47 1.30
CA ASP A 51 -8.03 -10.69 0.13
C ASP A 51 -9.18 -9.68 0.07
N GLN A 52 -9.49 -9.23 -1.15
CA GLN A 52 -10.62 -8.35 -1.41
C GLN A 52 -11.96 -9.03 -1.13
N ARG A 53 -12.08 -10.34 -1.41
CA ARG A 53 -13.33 -11.08 -1.29
C ARG A 53 -13.22 -12.16 -0.24
N LEU A 54 -13.81 -11.94 0.91
CA LEU A 54 -13.87 -12.91 2.01
C LEU A 54 -15.32 -13.33 2.26
N PRO A 55 -15.56 -14.50 2.84
CA PRO A 55 -16.93 -15.01 3.06
C PRO A 55 -17.78 -14.13 3.97
N ASP A 56 -17.14 -13.33 4.83
CA ASP A 56 -17.78 -12.46 5.81
C ASP A 56 -17.58 -10.96 5.56
N GLY A 57 -17.04 -10.57 4.37
CA GLY A 57 -16.92 -9.16 4.01
C GLY A 57 -15.95 -8.86 2.89
N GLN A 58 -15.74 -7.57 2.65
CA GLN A 58 -14.79 -7.07 1.66
C GLN A 58 -13.55 -6.55 2.34
N GLY A 59 -12.36 -6.87 1.78
CA GLY A 59 -11.08 -6.48 2.30
C GLY A 59 -10.92 -4.95 2.40
N THR A 60 -11.35 -4.21 1.37
CA THR A 60 -11.30 -2.74 1.38
C THR A 60 -12.06 -2.14 2.56
N HIS A 61 -13.22 -2.70 2.91
CA HIS A 61 -14.02 -2.22 4.04
C HIS A 61 -13.40 -2.58 5.40
N ALA A 62 -12.70 -3.71 5.48
CA ALA A 62 -12.08 -4.17 6.72
C ALA A 62 -10.68 -3.55 6.97
N ALA A 63 -10.00 -3.08 5.94
CA ALA A 63 -8.61 -2.64 6.02
C ALA A 63 -8.36 -1.57 7.11
N ALA A 64 -9.25 -0.59 7.23
CA ALA A 64 -9.13 0.47 8.23
C ALA A 64 -9.26 -0.06 9.66
N GLU A 65 -10.18 -1.00 9.87
CA GLU A 65 -10.41 -1.67 11.16
C GLU A 65 -9.21 -2.54 11.56
N LEU A 66 -8.69 -3.36 10.64
CA LEU A 66 -7.52 -4.22 10.89
C LEU A 66 -6.28 -3.39 11.24
N ARG A 67 -6.10 -2.23 10.61
CA ARG A 67 -5.05 -1.27 10.96
C ARG A 67 -5.26 -0.63 12.33
N ALA A 68 -6.51 -0.46 12.78
CA ALA A 68 -6.79 0.04 14.11
C ALA A 68 -6.44 -0.99 15.19
N ILE A 69 -6.62 -2.29 14.93
CA ILE A 69 -6.19 -3.38 15.81
C ILE A 69 -4.66 -3.44 15.88
N ARG A 70 -3.96 -3.27 14.73
CA ARG A 70 -2.48 -3.25 14.63
C ARG A 70 -1.98 -2.00 13.92
N PRO A 71 -1.82 -0.88 14.62
CA PRO A 71 -1.46 0.42 14.01
C PRO A 71 -0.09 0.43 13.30
N GLY A 72 0.81 -0.48 13.68
CA GLY A 72 2.12 -0.67 13.03
C GLY A 72 2.04 -1.41 11.70
N ALA A 73 1.04 -2.28 11.53
CA ALA A 73 0.91 -3.15 10.36
C ALA A 73 0.52 -2.38 9.10
N LYS A 74 1.05 -2.83 7.97
CA LYS A 74 0.74 -2.32 6.63
C LYS A 74 -0.19 -3.31 5.93
N VAL A 75 -1.32 -2.83 5.42
CA VAL A 75 -2.24 -3.67 4.65
C VAL A 75 -1.88 -3.62 3.17
N VAL A 76 -1.61 -4.78 2.59
CA VAL A 76 -1.48 -5.00 1.15
C VAL A 76 -2.72 -5.75 0.70
N LEU A 77 -3.52 -5.12 -0.16
CA LEU A 77 -4.72 -5.75 -0.69
C LEU A 77 -4.37 -6.73 -1.80
N VAL A 78 -4.94 -7.92 -1.75
CA VAL A 78 -4.80 -8.96 -2.76
C VAL A 78 -6.16 -9.16 -3.45
N THR A 79 -6.18 -9.25 -4.78
CA THR A 79 -7.43 -9.40 -5.53
C THR A 79 -7.27 -10.32 -6.73
N ALA A 80 -8.36 -10.98 -7.17
CA ALA A 80 -8.35 -11.77 -8.39
C ALA A 80 -8.28 -10.92 -9.68
N ALA A 81 -8.80 -9.68 -9.64
CA ALA A 81 -8.80 -8.77 -10.77
C ALA A 81 -8.63 -7.32 -10.30
N MET A 82 -7.90 -6.54 -11.07
CA MET A 82 -7.69 -5.12 -10.80
C MET A 82 -8.85 -4.30 -11.38
N GLU A 83 -9.84 -4.02 -10.55
CA GLU A 83 -10.95 -3.13 -10.88
C GLU A 83 -10.66 -1.71 -10.36
N PRO A 84 -10.90 -0.64 -11.15
CA PRO A 84 -10.63 0.74 -10.71
C PRO A 84 -11.36 1.14 -9.43
N SER A 85 -12.60 0.67 -9.24
CA SER A 85 -13.39 0.90 -8.03
C SER A 85 -12.72 0.32 -6.78
N VAL A 86 -12.26 -0.93 -6.85
CA VAL A 86 -11.55 -1.62 -5.75
C VAL A 86 -10.25 -0.92 -5.42
N LEU A 87 -9.54 -0.45 -6.44
CA LEU A 87 -8.30 0.30 -6.24
C LEU A 87 -8.56 1.62 -5.50
N ASN A 88 -9.58 2.38 -5.90
CA ASN A 88 -9.96 3.62 -5.21
C ASN A 88 -10.38 3.37 -3.76
N GLU A 89 -11.17 2.34 -3.52
CA GLU A 89 -11.56 1.93 -2.17
C GLU A 89 -10.35 1.54 -1.31
N ALA A 90 -9.40 0.76 -1.86
CA ALA A 90 -8.17 0.37 -1.18
C ALA A 90 -7.32 1.59 -0.79
N LEU A 91 -7.22 2.57 -1.71
CA LEU A 91 -6.54 3.85 -1.44
C LEU A 91 -7.21 4.61 -0.30
N ALA A 92 -8.53 4.80 -0.38
CA ALA A 92 -9.32 5.48 0.65
C ALA A 92 -9.25 4.76 2.01
N ALA A 93 -9.20 3.42 2.02
CA ALA A 93 -9.00 2.62 3.22
C ALA A 93 -7.57 2.70 3.77
N GLY A 94 -6.64 3.35 3.06
CA GLY A 94 -5.25 3.53 3.48
C GLY A 94 -4.39 2.28 3.34
N CYS A 95 -4.72 1.39 2.38
CA CYS A 95 -3.85 0.26 2.05
C CYS A 95 -2.46 0.77 1.60
N ALA A 96 -1.43 0.06 2.01
CA ALA A 96 -0.04 0.40 1.71
C ALA A 96 0.42 -0.18 0.37
N GLY A 97 -0.29 -1.16 -0.17
CA GLY A 97 0.01 -1.81 -1.43
C GLY A 97 -1.18 -2.54 -2.01
N PHE A 98 -1.00 -2.99 -3.25
CA PHE A 98 -2.03 -3.68 -4.02
C PHE A 98 -1.36 -4.71 -4.94
N VAL A 99 -1.83 -5.96 -4.93
CA VAL A 99 -1.31 -7.07 -5.71
C VAL A 99 -2.47 -7.87 -6.28
N THR A 100 -2.33 -8.39 -7.50
CA THR A 100 -3.31 -9.34 -8.06
C THR A 100 -2.89 -10.78 -7.78
N LYS A 101 -3.85 -11.70 -7.62
CA LYS A 101 -3.57 -13.15 -7.49
C LYS A 101 -2.91 -13.75 -8.74
N GLY A 102 -2.90 -13.01 -9.85
CA GLY A 102 -2.22 -13.38 -11.10
C GLY A 102 -0.78 -12.88 -11.20
N ASP A 103 -0.34 -12.04 -10.28
CA ASP A 103 1.04 -11.57 -10.26
C ASP A 103 1.99 -12.71 -9.81
N SER A 104 3.28 -12.58 -10.16
CA SER A 104 4.28 -13.55 -9.73
C SER A 104 4.50 -13.49 -8.21
N ILE A 105 4.97 -14.59 -7.64
CA ILE A 105 5.37 -14.65 -6.23
C ILE A 105 6.45 -13.61 -5.91
N ASP A 106 7.41 -13.41 -6.82
CA ASP A 106 8.46 -12.39 -6.65
C ASP A 106 7.87 -10.98 -6.56
N ALA A 107 6.83 -10.68 -7.36
CA ALA A 107 6.14 -9.40 -7.30
C ALA A 107 5.38 -9.22 -5.98
N LEU A 108 4.76 -10.29 -5.46
CA LEU A 108 4.10 -10.28 -4.17
C LEU A 108 5.12 -10.09 -3.03
N ALA A 109 6.24 -10.83 -3.04
CA ALA A 109 7.31 -10.66 -2.06
C ALA A 109 7.90 -9.24 -2.10
N ALA A 110 8.13 -8.69 -3.29
CA ALA A 110 8.57 -7.32 -3.44
C ALA A 110 7.55 -6.30 -2.87
N ALA A 111 6.26 -6.53 -3.07
CA ALA A 111 5.21 -5.68 -2.49
C ALA A 111 5.17 -5.77 -0.96
N VAL A 112 5.35 -6.95 -0.38
CA VAL A 112 5.46 -7.15 1.07
C VAL A 112 6.67 -6.39 1.64
N ARG A 113 7.86 -6.51 1.03
CA ARG A 113 9.07 -5.76 1.46
C ARG A 113 8.86 -4.26 1.37
N ALA A 114 8.32 -3.79 0.26
CA ALA A 114 8.05 -2.39 0.06
C ALA A 114 7.06 -1.85 1.11
N ALA A 115 5.98 -2.57 1.39
CA ALA A 115 5.03 -2.20 2.44
C ALA A 115 5.70 -2.16 3.82
N ALA A 116 6.48 -3.19 4.20
CA ALA A 116 7.18 -3.27 5.48
C ALA A 116 8.17 -2.11 5.67
N SER A 117 8.96 -1.78 4.63
CA SER A 117 9.89 -0.63 4.65
C SER A 117 9.20 0.72 4.61
N GLY A 118 7.88 0.72 4.44
CA GLY A 118 7.07 1.92 4.28
C GLY A 118 7.27 2.61 2.93
N ALA A 119 7.86 1.94 1.95
CA ALA A 119 7.79 2.32 0.56
C ALA A 119 6.36 2.10 0.03
N THR A 120 6.03 2.80 -1.03
CA THR A 120 4.73 2.65 -1.68
C THR A 120 4.98 1.98 -3.03
N PRO A 121 4.78 0.65 -3.14
CA PRO A 121 4.98 -0.03 -4.42
C PRO A 121 3.87 0.41 -5.37
N VAL A 122 4.22 1.28 -6.28
CA VAL A 122 3.33 1.72 -7.36
C VAL A 122 3.88 1.19 -8.66
N SER A 123 3.25 0.14 -9.21
CA SER A 123 3.64 -0.32 -10.54
C SER A 123 3.25 0.72 -11.60
N PRO A 124 4.03 0.87 -12.70
CA PRO A 124 3.65 1.76 -13.80
C PRO A 124 2.26 1.47 -14.37
N ALA A 125 1.85 0.21 -14.41
CA ALA A 125 0.52 -0.21 -14.83
C ALA A 125 -0.57 0.29 -13.86
N MET A 126 -0.29 0.33 -12.58
CA MET A 126 -1.17 0.84 -11.54
C MET A 126 -1.29 2.36 -11.61
N LEU A 127 -0.18 3.08 -11.82
CA LEU A 127 -0.18 4.54 -12.01
C LEU A 127 -1.03 4.96 -13.20
N ASN A 128 -0.90 4.29 -14.34
CA ASN A 128 -1.69 4.58 -15.54
C ASN A 128 -3.21 4.38 -15.32
N ARG A 129 -3.61 3.47 -14.45
CA ARG A 129 -5.02 3.26 -14.09
C ARG A 129 -5.54 4.29 -13.08
N LEU A 130 -4.69 4.74 -12.17
CA LEU A 130 -5.02 5.79 -11.21
C LEU A 130 -5.20 7.17 -11.87
N THR A 131 -4.61 7.38 -13.04
CA THR A 131 -4.71 8.62 -13.82
C THR A 131 -5.93 8.67 -14.75
N SER A 132 -6.80 7.65 -14.76
CA SER A 132 -8.05 7.67 -15.53
C SER A 132 -9.02 8.72 -14.97
N PRO A 133 -9.79 9.46 -15.83
CA PRO A 133 -10.50 10.68 -15.45
C PRO A 133 -11.73 10.53 -14.54
N ASP A 134 -12.06 9.32 -14.08
CA ASP A 134 -13.29 9.04 -13.33
C ASP A 134 -13.18 9.18 -11.79
N VAL A 135 -12.06 9.70 -11.26
CA VAL A 135 -11.91 9.90 -9.82
C VAL A 135 -12.13 11.37 -9.49
N ASN A 136 -13.17 11.67 -8.73
CA ASN A 136 -13.54 13.01 -8.29
C ASN A 136 -12.34 13.79 -7.73
N GLY A 137 -12.03 14.91 -8.37
CA GLY A 137 -10.94 15.78 -7.96
C GLY A 137 -11.17 16.38 -6.58
N SER A 138 -10.22 16.14 -5.69
CA SER A 138 -10.10 16.88 -4.44
C SER A 138 -9.21 18.09 -4.70
N ALA A 139 -9.74 19.29 -4.52
CA ALA A 139 -8.94 20.51 -4.63
C ALA A 139 -7.90 20.54 -3.50
N LEU A 140 -6.65 20.86 -3.85
CA LEU A 140 -5.58 21.10 -2.87
C LEU A 140 -6.03 22.09 -1.80
N THR A 141 -5.91 21.71 -0.54
CA THR A 141 -6.18 22.61 0.59
C THR A 141 -5.09 23.67 0.73
N GLU A 142 -3.84 23.33 0.38
CA GLU A 142 -2.69 24.23 0.35
C GLU A 142 -1.67 23.76 -0.70
N PRO A 143 -0.88 24.67 -1.33
CA PRO A 143 0.16 24.28 -2.27
C PRO A 143 1.28 23.48 -1.59
N LEU A 144 1.83 22.51 -2.33
CA LEU A 144 3.00 21.78 -1.88
C LEU A 144 4.26 22.64 -1.93
N THR A 145 5.09 22.50 -0.92
CA THR A 145 6.42 23.13 -0.93
C THR A 145 7.36 22.40 -1.90
N PRO A 146 8.45 23.02 -2.38
CA PRO A 146 9.44 22.35 -3.22
C PRO A 146 10.01 21.09 -2.59
N ARG A 147 10.11 21.05 -1.26
CA ARG A 147 10.60 19.90 -0.51
C ARG A 147 9.60 18.74 -0.50
N GLU A 148 8.32 19.05 -0.33
CA GLU A 148 7.22 18.08 -0.39
C GLU A 148 7.06 17.51 -1.81
N THR A 149 7.21 18.34 -2.85
CA THR A 149 7.21 17.88 -4.24
C THR A 149 8.36 16.91 -4.50
N ALA A 150 9.58 17.22 -4.01
CA ALA A 150 10.71 16.31 -4.15
C ALA A 150 10.48 14.97 -3.43
N VAL A 151 9.87 14.99 -2.24
CA VAL A 151 9.49 13.77 -1.51
C VAL A 151 8.47 12.96 -2.31
N LEU A 152 7.45 13.60 -2.87
CA LEU A 152 6.43 12.95 -3.69
C LEU A 152 7.01 12.27 -4.94
N LEU A 153 7.95 12.91 -5.63
CA LEU A 153 8.64 12.31 -6.79
C LEU A 153 9.36 11.02 -6.39
N PHE A 154 10.11 11.03 -5.29
CA PHE A 154 10.78 9.81 -4.81
C PHE A 154 9.82 8.73 -4.33
N LEU A 155 8.67 9.11 -3.75
CA LEU A 155 7.60 8.17 -3.42
C LEU A 155 6.99 7.54 -4.68
N ALA A 156 6.80 8.34 -5.73
CA ALA A 156 6.32 7.84 -7.03
C ALA A 156 7.32 6.88 -7.68
N ASP A 157 8.63 7.10 -7.52
CA ASP A 157 9.69 6.19 -7.94
C ASP A 157 9.77 4.90 -7.09
N GLY A 158 8.89 4.74 -6.09
CA GLY A 158 8.85 3.55 -5.24
C GLY A 158 9.98 3.44 -4.22
N MET A 159 10.70 4.53 -3.94
CA MET A 159 11.82 4.53 -2.99
C MET A 159 11.36 4.32 -1.55
N SER A 160 12.15 3.59 -0.76
CA SER A 160 11.94 3.43 0.68
C SER A 160 12.19 4.73 1.45
N ASN A 161 11.63 4.83 2.65
CA ASN A 161 11.83 6.00 3.49
C ASN A 161 13.32 6.24 3.81
N GLU A 162 14.09 5.17 4.01
CA GLU A 162 15.54 5.27 4.28
C GLU A 162 16.29 5.84 3.07
N GLU A 163 15.97 5.39 1.86
CA GLU A 163 16.58 5.87 0.62
C GLU A 163 16.25 7.35 0.38
N ILE A 164 14.97 7.73 0.55
CA ILE A 164 14.54 9.13 0.41
C ILE A 164 15.25 10.02 1.45
N ALA A 165 15.28 9.61 2.71
CA ALA A 165 15.93 10.37 3.77
C ALA A 165 17.43 10.58 3.50
N LYS A 166 18.14 9.53 3.07
CA LYS A 166 19.54 9.60 2.63
C LYS A 166 19.72 10.55 1.45
N ARG A 167 18.89 10.41 0.41
CA ARG A 167 18.99 11.21 -0.83
C ARG A 167 18.71 12.69 -0.59
N LEU A 168 17.84 12.98 0.34
CA LEU A 168 17.47 14.34 0.73
C LEU A 168 18.33 14.93 1.88
N PHE A 169 19.26 14.16 2.44
CA PHE A 169 20.11 14.55 3.58
C PHE A 169 19.27 15.02 4.79
N ILE A 170 18.18 14.28 5.13
CA ILE A 170 17.35 14.55 6.29
C ILE A 170 17.19 13.32 7.17
N SER A 171 16.73 13.51 8.41
CA SER A 171 16.39 12.40 9.29
C SER A 171 15.10 11.70 8.80
N ILE A 172 14.96 10.40 9.13
CA ILE A 172 13.71 9.65 8.87
C ILE A 172 12.51 10.32 9.56
N HIS A 173 12.72 10.90 10.73
CA HIS A 173 11.69 11.65 11.45
C HIS A 173 11.22 12.88 10.65
N THR A 174 12.16 13.66 10.14
CA THR A 174 11.86 14.82 9.28
C THR A 174 11.10 14.40 8.00
N LEU A 175 11.52 13.28 7.39
CA LEU A 175 10.83 12.74 6.22
C LEU A 175 9.39 12.35 6.55
N ARG A 176 9.15 11.68 7.69
CA ARG A 176 7.79 11.31 8.12
C ARG A 176 6.90 12.55 8.29
N ASN A 177 7.44 13.63 8.83
CA ASN A 177 6.70 14.89 8.96
C ASN A 177 6.34 15.48 7.59
N HIS A 178 7.26 15.46 6.60
CA HIS A 178 6.95 15.88 5.23
C HIS A 178 5.87 15.01 4.60
N ILE A 179 5.95 13.67 4.76
CA ILE A 179 4.94 12.75 4.23
C ILE A 179 3.57 13.03 4.87
N GLN A 180 3.51 13.24 6.17
CA GLN A 180 2.25 13.56 6.85
C GLN A 180 1.66 14.89 6.38
N SER A 181 2.50 15.91 6.17
CA SER A 181 2.08 17.19 5.60
C SER A 181 1.53 17.04 4.17
N ILE A 182 2.20 16.26 3.33
CA ILE A 182 1.75 15.96 1.96
C ILE A 182 0.37 15.29 2.00
N ILE A 183 0.22 14.23 2.81
CA ILE A 183 -1.04 13.50 2.97
C ILE A 183 -2.17 14.45 3.37
N SER A 184 -1.92 15.32 4.36
CA SER A 184 -2.90 16.32 4.82
C SER A 184 -3.27 17.33 3.73
N LYS A 185 -2.29 17.89 3.02
CA LYS A 185 -2.50 18.90 1.96
C LYS A 185 -3.26 18.36 0.75
N LEU A 186 -3.02 17.08 0.43
CA LEU A 186 -3.69 16.41 -0.68
C LEU A 186 -5.04 15.79 -0.28
N GLY A 187 -5.41 15.83 1.02
CA GLY A 187 -6.61 15.18 1.53
C GLY A 187 -6.56 13.66 1.39
N ALA A 188 -5.35 13.09 1.35
CA ALA A 188 -5.13 11.67 1.17
C ALA A 188 -5.20 10.91 2.51
N HIS A 189 -5.45 9.58 2.43
CA HIS A 189 -5.44 8.69 3.60
C HIS A 189 -4.20 7.79 3.65
N SER A 190 -3.40 7.79 2.59
CA SER A 190 -2.17 7.01 2.49
C SER A 190 -1.14 7.67 1.57
N LYS A 191 0.12 7.21 1.63
CA LYS A 191 1.18 7.65 0.70
C LYS A 191 0.83 7.32 -0.75
N LEU A 192 0.27 6.13 -0.99
CA LEU A 192 -0.10 5.66 -2.31
C LEU A 192 -1.20 6.55 -2.90
N GLU A 193 -2.19 6.90 -2.10
CA GLU A 193 -3.25 7.82 -2.50
C GLU A 193 -2.69 9.23 -2.76
N ALA A 194 -1.78 9.72 -1.92
CA ALA A 194 -1.13 11.00 -2.13
C ALA A 194 -0.37 11.07 -3.46
N VAL A 195 0.38 10.02 -3.80
CA VAL A 195 1.06 9.90 -5.11
C VAL A 195 0.05 9.87 -6.25
N SER A 196 -1.01 9.10 -6.12
CA SER A 196 -2.08 9.01 -7.12
C SER A 196 -2.75 10.36 -7.39
N ILE A 197 -3.14 11.07 -6.33
CA ILE A 197 -3.72 12.41 -6.42
C ILE A 197 -2.73 13.37 -7.10
N ALA A 198 -1.46 13.37 -6.68
CA ALA A 198 -0.46 14.27 -7.22
C ALA A 198 -0.20 14.07 -8.72
N ILE A 199 -0.21 12.84 -9.21
CA ILE A 199 -0.09 12.53 -10.64
C ILE A 199 -1.36 12.98 -11.39
N ARG A 200 -2.53 12.67 -10.87
CA ARG A 200 -3.81 13.04 -11.46
C ARG A 200 -3.98 14.56 -11.59
N GLU A 201 -3.60 15.30 -10.56
CA GLU A 201 -3.66 16.79 -10.55
C GLU A 201 -2.47 17.45 -11.30
N GLY A 202 -1.59 16.64 -11.93
CA GLY A 202 -0.44 17.13 -12.68
C GLY A 202 0.66 17.79 -11.84
N LEU A 203 0.68 17.53 -10.54
CA LEU A 203 1.68 18.08 -9.61
C LEU A 203 3.04 17.41 -9.76
N ILE A 204 3.03 16.15 -10.19
CA ILE A 204 4.21 15.34 -10.54
C ILE A 204 3.92 14.50 -11.80
N THR A 205 4.97 14.10 -12.50
CA THR A 205 4.87 13.16 -13.63
C THR A 205 4.98 11.72 -13.17
N ALA A 206 4.28 10.80 -13.84
CA ALA A 206 4.43 9.38 -13.57
C ALA A 206 5.86 8.91 -13.93
N PRO A 207 6.48 8.02 -13.13
CA PRO A 207 7.79 7.47 -13.45
C PRO A 207 7.75 6.71 -14.78
N GLY A 208 8.75 6.92 -15.62
CA GLY A 208 8.87 6.27 -16.93
C GLY A 208 8.40 7.07 -18.14
N ASN A 209 8.03 8.35 -18.01
CA ASN A 209 7.59 9.21 -19.11
C ASN A 209 8.64 10.30 -19.46
N GLU A 210 9.94 9.96 -19.40
CA GLU A 210 10.97 10.78 -20.06
C GLU A 210 11.07 10.37 -21.53
N TYR A 211 10.59 11.26 -22.39
CA TYR A 211 10.97 11.32 -23.81
C TYR A 211 12.05 12.38 -24.02
#